data_c3f146cbf3c6e0d6ab70ba56ae3af6e5
#
_entry.id   c3f146cbf3c6e0d6ab70ba56ae3af6e5
#
_cell.length_a   1.000
_cell.length_b   1.000
_cell.length_c   1.000
_cell.angle_alpha   90.00
_cell.angle_beta   90.00
_cell.angle_gamma   90.00
#
_symmetry.space_group_name_H-M   'P 1'
#
loop_
_entity.id
_entity.type
_entity.pdbx_description
1 polymer ?
#
loop_
_entity_poly.entity_id
_entity_poly.type
_entity_poly.pdbx_seq_one_letter_code
_entity_poly.pdbx_strand_id
1 'polypeptide(L)'
;MVPDAQGLAILISNSIIALNHANLVNNYTVLRDLGAPAFQKANSPQKLSAIFANMRERSLNLSPIMLYQPKLVRPAEIDDKGFLRLTGFYETQPLQVHFNLVFQPVEGIWRMMEIAVWTAVPR
;
A
#
# COMPACT_ATOMS: atom_id res chain seq x y z
N MET A 1 11.68 -7.53 -13.47
CA MET A 1 11.53 -8.90 -12.94
C MET A 1 10.67 -8.85 -11.68
N VAL A 2 9.70 -9.74 -11.57
CA VAL A 2 8.84 -9.83 -10.39
C VAL A 2 9.66 -10.30 -9.18
N PRO A 3 9.61 -9.59 -8.04
CA PRO A 3 10.27 -10.06 -6.82
C PRO A 3 9.76 -11.43 -6.39
N ASP A 4 10.56 -12.15 -5.59
CA ASP A 4 10.10 -13.41 -5.02
C ASP A 4 9.04 -13.17 -3.92
N ALA A 5 8.49 -14.26 -3.38
CA ALA A 5 7.40 -14.15 -2.39
C ALA A 5 7.78 -13.30 -1.17
N GLN A 6 9.02 -13.45 -0.69
CA GLN A 6 9.50 -12.67 0.45
C GLN A 6 9.63 -11.19 0.08
N GLY A 7 10.20 -10.91 -1.08
CA GLY A 7 10.34 -9.53 -1.58
C GLY A 7 9.00 -8.85 -1.77
N LEU A 8 8.01 -9.58 -2.32
CA LEU A 8 6.65 -9.06 -2.47
C LEU A 8 6.02 -8.75 -1.12
N ALA A 9 6.16 -9.66 -0.14
CA ALA A 9 5.60 -9.46 1.20
C ALA A 9 6.19 -8.22 1.87
N ILE A 10 7.50 -8.01 1.74
CA ILE A 10 8.18 -6.83 2.30
C ILE A 10 7.68 -5.55 1.62
N LEU A 11 7.59 -5.56 0.30
CA LEU A 11 7.15 -4.40 -0.47
C LEU A 11 5.73 -3.98 -0.09
N ILE A 12 4.83 -4.96 0.01
CA ILE A 12 3.43 -4.73 0.39
C ILE A 12 3.35 -4.21 1.82
N SER A 13 4.00 -4.89 2.76
CA SER A 13 3.96 -4.51 4.18
C SER A 13 4.50 -3.11 4.42
N ASN A 14 5.65 -2.78 3.82
CA ASN A 14 6.26 -1.47 3.99
C ASN A 14 5.32 -0.35 3.51
N SER A 15 4.63 -0.57 2.40
CA SER A 15 3.71 0.42 1.85
C SER A 15 2.51 0.66 2.78
N ILE A 16 1.91 -0.41 3.27
CA ILE A 16 0.72 -0.31 4.12
C ILE A 16 1.08 0.21 5.51
N ILE A 17 2.23 -0.19 6.06
CA ILE A 17 2.68 0.34 7.36
C ILE A 17 3.04 1.81 7.24
N ALA A 18 3.62 2.26 6.12
CA ALA A 18 3.88 3.68 5.90
C ALA A 18 2.57 4.47 5.90
N LEU A 19 1.51 3.94 5.28
CA LEU A 19 0.18 4.54 5.33
C LEU A 19 -0.35 4.59 6.76
N ASN A 20 -0.18 3.50 7.51
CA ASN A 20 -0.63 3.43 8.90
C ASN A 20 0.04 4.50 9.76
N HIS A 21 1.36 4.67 9.59
CA HIS A 21 2.09 5.70 10.33
C HIS A 21 1.63 7.11 9.93
N ALA A 22 1.38 7.33 8.64
CA ALA A 22 0.88 8.62 8.16
C ALA A 22 -0.48 8.95 8.79
N ASN A 23 -1.39 7.96 8.84
CA ASN A 23 -2.70 8.12 9.46
C ASN A 23 -2.57 8.42 10.95
N LEU A 24 -1.66 7.72 11.63
CA LEU A 24 -1.50 7.82 13.10
C LEU A 24 -1.14 9.24 13.52
N VAL A 25 -0.28 9.91 12.78
CA VAL A 25 0.21 11.26 13.11
C VAL A 25 -0.35 12.33 12.17
N ASN A 26 -1.22 11.96 11.25
CA ASN A 26 -1.78 12.86 10.22
C ASN A 26 -0.69 13.65 9.51
N ASN A 27 0.35 12.93 9.07
CA ASN A 27 1.45 13.51 8.32
C ASN A 27 1.83 12.56 7.19
N TYR A 28 1.60 13.00 5.96
CA TYR A 28 1.74 12.14 4.76
C TYR A 28 2.99 12.44 3.95
N THR A 29 3.94 13.18 4.52
CA THR A 29 5.17 13.57 3.82
C THR A 29 6.01 12.36 3.45
N VAL A 30 6.25 11.45 4.40
CA VAL A 30 7.07 10.26 4.14
C VAL A 30 6.36 9.33 3.14
N LEU A 31 5.05 9.13 3.30
CA LEU A 31 4.29 8.30 2.36
C LEU A 31 4.41 8.84 0.93
N ARG A 32 4.27 10.15 0.76
CA ARG A 32 4.44 10.79 -0.54
C ARG A 32 5.85 10.59 -1.09
N ASP A 33 6.84 10.80 -0.24
CA ASP A 33 8.25 10.75 -0.66
C ASP A 33 8.70 9.33 -1.02
N LEU A 34 8.03 8.30 -0.50
CA LEU A 34 8.28 6.92 -0.87
C LEU A 34 7.78 6.59 -2.27
N GLY A 35 6.87 7.40 -2.81
CA GLY A 35 6.28 7.19 -4.12
C GLY A 35 7.21 7.54 -5.27
N ALA A 36 6.84 7.06 -6.46
CA ALA A 36 7.50 7.46 -7.69
C ALA A 36 7.24 8.94 -7.99
N PRO A 37 8.08 9.56 -8.84
CA PRO A 37 7.90 10.99 -9.15
C PRO A 37 6.48 11.37 -9.61
N ALA A 38 5.84 10.53 -10.43
CA ALA A 38 4.47 10.81 -10.87
C ALA A 38 3.47 10.75 -9.73
N PHE A 39 3.65 9.83 -8.77
CA PHE A 39 2.81 9.77 -7.57
C PHE A 39 2.98 11.04 -6.74
N GLN A 40 4.22 11.49 -6.56
CA GLN A 40 4.50 12.71 -5.80
C GLN A 40 3.89 13.94 -6.44
N LYS A 41 3.95 14.03 -7.76
CA LYS A 41 3.35 15.12 -8.51
C LYS A 41 1.83 15.17 -8.38
N ALA A 42 1.20 13.99 -8.39
CA ALA A 42 -0.25 13.88 -8.33
C ALA A 42 -0.80 14.05 -6.92
N ASN A 43 0.02 13.90 -5.89
CA ASN A 43 -0.44 13.79 -4.50
C ASN A 43 0.41 14.62 -3.54
N SER A 44 -0.08 15.81 -3.19
CA SER A 44 0.51 16.57 -2.09
C SER A 44 0.20 15.86 -0.75
N PRO A 45 0.96 16.15 0.32
CA PRO A 45 0.62 15.62 1.65
C PRO A 45 -0.82 15.97 2.06
N GLN A 46 -1.30 17.17 1.72
CA GLN A 46 -2.65 17.60 2.03
C GLN A 46 -3.70 16.79 1.27
N LYS A 47 -3.42 16.49 0.00
CA LYS A 47 -4.33 15.65 -0.80
C LYS A 47 -4.40 14.23 -0.24
N LEU A 48 -3.27 13.65 0.14
CA LEU A 48 -3.24 12.32 0.75
C LEU A 48 -3.99 12.32 2.08
N SER A 49 -3.85 13.37 2.88
CA SER A 49 -4.60 13.50 4.13
C SER A 49 -6.11 13.47 3.87
N ALA A 50 -6.58 14.14 2.82
CA ALA A 50 -7.99 14.13 2.46
C ALA A 50 -8.45 12.76 1.98
N ILE A 51 -7.64 12.07 1.16
CA ILE A 51 -7.97 10.75 0.63
C ILE A 51 -8.17 9.74 1.77
N PHE A 52 -7.32 9.79 2.80
CA PHE A 52 -7.35 8.80 3.88
C PHE A 52 -8.06 9.30 5.15
N ALA A 53 -8.80 10.40 5.06
CA ALA A 53 -9.52 10.97 6.21
C ALA A 53 -10.48 9.97 6.85
N ASN A 54 -11.17 9.16 6.05
CA ASN A 54 -12.12 8.16 6.57
C ASN A 54 -11.43 7.15 7.49
N MET A 55 -10.22 6.73 7.15
CA MET A 55 -9.46 5.80 8.00
C MET A 55 -9.15 6.42 9.36
N ARG A 56 -8.77 7.71 9.37
CA ARG A 56 -8.48 8.42 10.63
C ARG A 56 -9.74 8.60 11.47
N GLU A 57 -10.85 8.93 10.81
CA GLU A 57 -12.15 9.10 11.49
C GLU A 57 -12.60 7.81 12.17
N ARG A 58 -12.30 6.67 11.56
CA ARG A 58 -12.64 5.35 12.10
C ARG A 58 -11.59 4.85 13.08
N SER A 59 -10.53 5.61 13.35
CA SER A 59 -9.39 5.17 14.16
C SER A 59 -8.85 3.81 13.72
N LEU A 60 -8.78 3.60 12.42
CA LEU A 60 -8.40 2.32 11.84
C LEU A 60 -6.90 2.09 12.05
N ASN A 61 -6.55 0.93 12.62
CA ASN A 61 -5.17 0.53 12.84
C ASN A 61 -4.81 -0.62 11.89
N LEU A 62 -3.84 -0.39 11.02
CA LEU A 62 -3.42 -1.39 10.05
C LEU A 62 -2.25 -2.23 10.56
N SER A 63 -1.70 -1.94 11.75
CA SER A 63 -0.54 -2.66 12.29
C SER A 63 -0.71 -4.18 12.35
N PRO A 64 -1.91 -4.74 12.60
CA PRO A 64 -2.05 -6.19 12.66
C PRO A 64 -1.56 -6.95 11.44
N ILE A 65 -1.44 -6.29 10.27
CA ILE A 65 -0.90 -6.96 9.07
C ILE A 65 0.51 -7.53 9.31
N MET A 66 1.25 -6.96 10.25
CA MET A 66 2.62 -7.41 10.56
C MET A 66 2.67 -8.83 11.08
N LEU A 67 1.55 -9.35 11.56
CA LEU A 67 1.45 -10.72 12.08
C LEU A 67 1.02 -11.74 11.03
N TYR A 68 0.79 -11.30 9.79
CA TYR A 68 0.22 -12.14 8.74
C TYR A 68 1.05 -12.06 7.47
N GLN A 69 0.93 -13.10 6.63
CA GLN A 69 1.45 -13.07 5.27
C GLN A 69 0.36 -12.52 4.34
N PRO A 70 0.71 -11.66 3.40
CA PRO A 70 -0.27 -11.20 2.42
C PRO A 70 -0.64 -12.33 1.47
N LYS A 71 -1.89 -12.36 1.03
CA LYS A 71 -2.39 -13.32 0.04
C LYS A 71 -2.77 -12.57 -1.22
N LEU A 72 -2.15 -12.92 -2.34
CA LEU A 72 -2.51 -12.31 -3.62
C LEU A 72 -3.73 -13.03 -4.19
N VAL A 73 -4.70 -12.25 -4.70
CA VAL A 73 -5.90 -12.81 -5.34
C VAL A 73 -5.64 -13.14 -6.80
N ARG A 74 -4.53 -12.66 -7.35
CA ARG A 74 -4.04 -13.00 -8.68
C ARG A 74 -2.53 -12.93 -8.65
N PRO A 75 -1.84 -13.63 -9.59
CA PRO A 75 -0.37 -13.58 -9.62
C PRO A 75 0.13 -12.15 -9.79
N ALA A 76 1.24 -11.84 -9.14
CA ALA A 76 1.94 -10.58 -9.36
C ALA A 76 2.35 -10.49 -10.82
N GLU A 77 2.14 -9.34 -11.45
CA GLU A 77 2.49 -9.17 -12.86
C GLU A 77 3.08 -7.81 -13.13
N ILE A 78 3.92 -7.75 -14.15
CA ILE A 78 4.44 -6.50 -14.69
C ILE A 78 3.66 -6.22 -15.97
N ASP A 79 2.98 -5.07 -16.03
CA ASP A 79 2.15 -4.72 -17.18
C ASP A 79 2.97 -4.19 -18.35
N ASP A 80 2.28 -3.78 -19.43
CA ASP A 80 2.89 -3.29 -20.65
C ASP A 80 3.77 -2.05 -20.44
N LYS A 81 3.49 -1.30 -19.38
CA LYS A 81 4.24 -0.09 -19.06
C LYS A 81 5.41 -0.36 -18.11
N GLY A 82 5.60 -1.61 -17.71
CA GLY A 82 6.63 -1.98 -16.76
C GLY A 82 6.25 -1.81 -15.31
N PHE A 83 4.96 -1.59 -15.00
CA PHE A 83 4.49 -1.39 -13.63
C PHE A 83 4.13 -2.73 -13.00
N LEU A 84 4.55 -2.91 -11.75
CA LEU A 84 4.23 -4.10 -10.96
C LEU A 84 2.87 -3.89 -10.27
N ARG A 85 1.94 -4.81 -10.52
CA ARG A 85 0.57 -4.74 -9.98
C ARG A 85 0.35 -5.85 -8.98
N LEU A 86 -0.07 -5.47 -7.76
CA LEU A 86 -0.29 -6.39 -6.65
C LEU A 86 -1.66 -6.14 -6.05
N THR A 87 -2.51 -7.17 -6.07
CA THR A 87 -3.86 -7.12 -5.51
C THR A 87 -4.04 -8.30 -4.57
N GLY A 88 -4.50 -8.05 -3.36
CA GLY A 88 -4.68 -9.11 -2.40
C GLY A 88 -5.21 -8.62 -1.07
N PHE A 89 -4.94 -9.40 -0.03
CA PHE A 89 -5.47 -9.10 1.29
C PHE A 89 -4.66 -9.81 2.38
N TYR A 90 -4.85 -9.34 3.61
CA TYR A 90 -4.38 -9.99 4.83
C TYR A 90 -5.59 -10.52 5.59
N GLU A 91 -5.49 -11.72 6.12
CA GLU A 91 -6.58 -12.32 6.90
C GLU A 91 -6.59 -11.83 8.36
N THR A 92 -6.47 -10.53 8.55
CA THR A 92 -6.55 -9.88 9.86
C THR A 92 -7.96 -10.00 10.44
N GLN A 93 -8.06 -9.84 11.78
CA GLN A 93 -9.33 -9.95 12.50
C GLN A 93 -9.59 -8.64 13.25
N PRO A 94 -10.83 -8.23 13.45
CA PRO A 94 -12.08 -8.81 12.95
C PRO A 94 -12.35 -8.49 11.49
N LEU A 95 -11.61 -7.55 10.90
CA LEU A 95 -11.74 -7.16 9.50
C LEU A 95 -10.48 -7.55 8.74
N GLN A 96 -10.66 -8.01 7.51
CA GLN A 96 -9.54 -8.22 6.59
C GLN A 96 -9.05 -6.89 6.05
N VAL A 97 -7.76 -6.78 5.81
CA VAL A 97 -7.15 -5.62 5.15
C VAL A 97 -6.88 -5.99 3.70
N HIS A 98 -7.55 -5.30 2.78
CA HIS A 98 -7.39 -5.49 1.35
C HIS A 98 -6.56 -4.40 0.74
N PHE A 99 -5.85 -4.72 -0.34
CA PHE A 99 -5.00 -3.74 -1.00
C PHE A 99 -4.98 -3.92 -2.51
N ASN A 100 -4.73 -2.82 -3.20
CA ASN A 100 -4.39 -2.78 -4.60
C ASN A 100 -3.25 -1.79 -4.74
N LEU A 101 -2.06 -2.29 -5.09
CA LEU A 101 -0.84 -1.49 -5.14
C LEU A 101 -0.23 -1.59 -6.53
N VAL A 102 0.27 -0.46 -7.02
CA VAL A 102 1.00 -0.41 -8.28
C VAL A 102 2.33 0.27 -8.02
N PHE A 103 3.41 -0.34 -8.53
CA PHE A 103 4.77 0.17 -8.37
C PHE A 103 5.42 0.40 -9.72
N GLN A 104 6.23 1.44 -9.79
CA GLN A 104 7.02 1.78 -10.97
C GLN A 104 8.50 1.56 -10.66
N PRO A 105 9.29 0.98 -11.59
CA PRO A 105 10.73 0.90 -11.38
C PRO A 105 11.36 2.28 -11.59
N VAL A 106 12.09 2.74 -10.59
CA VAL A 106 12.80 4.02 -10.63
C VAL A 106 14.22 3.75 -10.13
N GLU A 107 15.19 3.86 -11.03
CA GLU A 107 16.59 3.61 -10.70
C GLU A 107 16.82 2.28 -9.98
N GLY A 108 16.16 1.23 -10.47
CA GLY A 108 16.31 -0.12 -9.93
C GLY A 108 15.49 -0.40 -8.66
N ILE A 109 14.66 0.53 -8.23
CA ILE A 109 13.84 0.39 -7.03
C ILE A 109 12.37 0.46 -7.41
N TRP A 110 11.56 -0.46 -6.88
CA TRP A 110 10.10 -0.40 -7.04
C TRP A 110 9.55 0.72 -6.17
N ARG A 111 8.97 1.73 -6.80
CA ARG A 111 8.38 2.88 -6.08
C ARG A 111 6.89 2.96 -6.35
N MET A 112 6.14 3.33 -5.32
CA MET A 112 4.68 3.32 -5.36
C MET A 112 4.12 4.33 -6.35
N MET A 113 3.21 3.85 -7.21
CA MET A 113 2.44 4.68 -8.15
C MET A 113 1.01 4.85 -7.72
N GLU A 114 0.42 3.81 -7.15
CA GLU A 114 -0.96 3.83 -6.68
C GLU A 114 -1.05 3.05 -5.39
N ILE A 115 -1.86 3.52 -4.47
CA ILE A 115 -2.15 2.82 -3.22
C ILE A 115 -3.65 2.92 -2.92
N ALA A 116 -4.29 1.76 -2.82
CA ALA A 116 -5.65 1.65 -2.33
C ALA A 116 -5.66 0.58 -1.25
N VAL A 117 -6.20 0.93 -0.10
CA VAL A 117 -6.30 0.03 1.07
C VAL A 117 -7.70 0.20 1.65
N TRP A 118 -8.34 -0.90 1.93
CA TRP A 118 -9.67 -0.90 2.55
C TRP A 118 -9.84 -2.12 3.44
N THR A 119 -10.87 -2.09 4.28
CA THR A 119 -11.19 -3.22 5.14
C THR A 119 -12.48 -3.87 4.67
N ALA A 120 -12.60 -5.17 4.94
CA ALA A 120 -13.79 -5.93 4.57
C ALA A 120 -14.06 -7.01 5.61
N VAL A 121 -15.34 -7.36 5.74
CA VAL A 121 -15.75 -8.46 6.61
C VAL A 121 -15.28 -9.77 5.96
N PRO A 122 -14.68 -10.71 6.73
CA PRO A 122 -14.33 -12.02 6.21
C PRO A 122 -15.56 -12.75 5.67
N ARG A 123 -15.34 -13.50 4.60
CA ARG A 123 -16.41 -14.32 4.03
C ARG A 123 -16.42 -15.71 4.60
#